data_72ce31cb9f5a65159d42e2e0a0843f98
#
_entry.id   72ce31cb9f5a65159d42e2e0a0843f98
#
_cell.length_a   1.000
_cell.length_b   1.000
_cell.length_c   1.000
_cell.angle_alpha   90.00
_cell.angle_beta   90.00
_cell.angle_gamma   90.00
#
_symmetry.space_group_name_H-M   'P 1'
#
loop_
_entity.id
_entity.type
_entity.pdbx_description
1 polymer ?
#
loop_
_entity_poly.entity_id
_entity_poly.type
_entity_poly.pdbx_seq_one_letter_code
_entity_poly.pdbx_strand_id
1 'polypeptide(L)' 'MSDFKVGQHVTVKLSGGRLVDAEIKAIIETTDGKRLQVSFGEETARIYVWQVVEKLR' A
#
# COMPACT_ATOMS: atom_id res chain seq x y z
N MET A 1 15.36 -2.71 3.49
CA MET A 1 14.40 -3.80 3.34
C MET A 1 13.02 -3.34 3.65
N SER A 2 12.09 -3.71 2.84
CA SER A 2 10.73 -3.33 3.13
C SER A 2 10.11 -4.40 4.01
N ASP A 3 9.41 -3.95 5.02
CA ASP A 3 8.85 -4.85 6.02
C ASP A 3 7.35 -4.72 6.02
N PHE A 4 6.76 -4.88 4.84
CA PHE A 4 5.32 -4.82 4.73
C PHE A 4 4.71 -6.17 5.03
N LYS A 5 3.56 -6.16 5.69
CA LYS A 5 2.85 -7.38 6.05
C LYS A 5 1.38 -7.22 5.73
N VAL A 6 0.76 -8.33 5.38
CA VAL A 6 -0.69 -8.35 5.19
C VAL A 6 -1.34 -8.01 6.54
N GLY A 7 -2.32 -7.11 6.49
CA GLY A 7 -2.99 -6.63 7.68
C GLY A 7 -2.38 -5.36 8.26
N GLN A 8 -1.26 -4.93 7.72
CA GLN A 8 -0.60 -3.72 8.21
C GLN A 8 -1.35 -2.49 7.71
N HIS A 9 -1.43 -1.48 8.56
CA HIS A 9 -2.05 -0.20 8.19
C HIS A 9 -0.97 0.79 7.78
N VAL A 10 -1.20 1.46 6.67
CA VAL A 10 -0.22 2.39 6.11
C VAL A 10 -0.95 3.60 5.54
N THR A 11 -0.23 4.71 5.43
CA THR A 11 -0.71 5.88 4.71
C THR A 11 -0.07 5.86 3.34
N VAL A 12 -0.90 5.91 2.30
CA VAL A 12 -0.40 5.85 0.93
C VAL A 12 -0.74 7.12 0.18
N LYS A 13 0.11 7.46 -0.77
CA LYS A 13 -0.09 8.63 -1.62
C LYS A 13 -0.60 8.17 -2.97
N LEU A 14 -1.80 8.58 -3.31
CA LEU A 14 -2.44 8.23 -4.56
C LEU A 14 -2.11 9.27 -5.63
N SER A 15 -2.59 9.01 -6.86
CA SER A 15 -2.43 9.97 -7.93
C SER A 15 -3.01 11.31 -7.52
N GLY A 16 -2.37 12.39 -7.93
CA GLY A 16 -2.82 13.70 -7.57
C GLY A 16 -2.39 14.16 -6.20
N GLY A 17 -1.58 13.36 -5.49
CA GLY A 17 -1.06 13.76 -4.20
C GLY A 17 -1.98 13.48 -3.03
N ARG A 18 -3.08 12.78 -3.26
CA ARG A 18 -4.04 12.47 -2.20
C ARG A 18 -3.47 11.42 -1.26
N LEU A 19 -3.60 11.66 0.04
CA LEU A 19 -3.14 10.71 1.06
C LEU A 19 -4.34 10.01 1.65
N VAL A 20 -4.25 8.68 1.78
CA VAL A 20 -5.31 7.89 2.40
C VAL A 20 -4.69 6.83 3.30
N ASP A 21 -5.41 6.49 4.34
CA ASP A 21 -5.03 5.38 5.20
C ASP A 21 -5.62 4.11 4.64
N ALA A 22 -4.80 3.08 4.54
CA ALA A 22 -5.23 1.84 3.90
C ALA A 22 -4.66 0.65 4.65
N GLU A 23 -5.27 -0.49 4.42
CA GLU A 23 -4.80 -1.75 5.00
C GLU A 23 -4.27 -2.63 3.87
N ILE A 24 -3.10 -3.22 4.09
CA ILE A 24 -2.49 -4.10 3.11
C ILE A 24 -3.23 -5.43 3.11
N LYS A 25 -3.77 -5.82 1.97
CA LYS A 25 -4.51 -7.08 1.83
C LYS A 25 -3.68 -8.17 1.18
N ALA A 26 -2.73 -7.80 0.33
CA ALA A 26 -1.87 -8.78 -0.32
C ALA A 26 -0.59 -8.10 -0.75
N ILE A 27 0.46 -8.90 -0.83
CA ILE A 27 1.75 -8.42 -1.33
C ILE A 27 2.05 -9.25 -2.57
N ILE A 28 2.23 -8.56 -3.70
CA ILE A 28 2.39 -9.20 -4.99
C ILE A 28 3.80 -8.90 -5.47
N GLU A 29 4.55 -9.94 -5.79
CA GLU A 29 5.89 -9.75 -6.35
C GLU A 29 5.82 -9.91 -7.85
N THR A 30 6.40 -8.95 -8.55
CA THR A 30 6.42 -8.96 -10.01
C THR A 30 7.84 -8.76 -10.47
N THR A 31 8.05 -8.90 -11.79
CA THR A 31 9.38 -8.66 -12.35
C THR A 31 9.80 -7.21 -12.20
N ASP A 32 8.85 -6.31 -12.05
CA ASP A 32 9.14 -4.88 -11.88
C ASP A 32 9.28 -4.48 -10.43
N GLY A 33 9.19 -5.44 -9.51
CA GLY A 33 9.29 -5.15 -8.10
C GLY A 33 8.04 -5.60 -7.37
N LYS A 34 7.86 -5.03 -6.20
CA LYS A 34 6.80 -5.44 -5.30
C LYS A 34 5.64 -4.47 -5.39
N ARG A 35 4.43 -5.00 -5.41
CA ARG A 35 3.23 -4.19 -5.37
C ARG A 35 2.39 -4.60 -4.18
N LEU A 36 1.63 -3.66 -3.66
CA LEU A 36 0.78 -3.91 -2.51
C LEU A 36 -0.67 -3.73 -2.94
N GLN A 37 -1.48 -4.70 -2.59
CA GLN A 37 -2.93 -4.54 -2.75
C GLN A 37 -3.47 -4.04 -1.44
N VAL A 38 -4.08 -2.86 -1.47
CA VAL A 38 -4.53 -2.19 -0.25
C VAL A 38 -6.01 -1.90 -0.35
N SER A 39 -6.64 -1.80 0.81
CA SER A 39 -8.05 -1.50 0.92
C SER A 39 -8.21 -0.22 1.73
N PHE A 40 -9.01 0.70 1.24
CA PHE A 40 -9.33 1.92 1.97
C PHE A 40 -10.80 2.22 1.76
N GLY A 41 -11.53 2.22 2.88
CA GLY A 41 -12.98 2.33 2.80
C GLY A 41 -13.56 1.12 2.12
N GLU A 42 -14.34 1.31 1.08
CA GLU A 42 -14.93 0.22 0.31
C GLU A 42 -14.20 -0.02 -0.99
N GLU A 43 -13.02 0.60 -1.15
CA GLU A 43 -12.28 0.48 -2.39
C GLU A 43 -11.00 -0.29 -2.17
N THR A 44 -10.49 -0.85 -3.25
CA THR A 44 -9.18 -1.49 -3.23
C THR A 44 -8.35 -0.94 -4.37
N ALA A 45 -7.03 -1.00 -4.21
CA ALA A 45 -6.12 -0.51 -5.23
C ALA A 45 -4.82 -1.27 -5.12
N ARG A 46 -4.09 -1.33 -6.24
CA ARG A 46 -2.73 -1.84 -6.24
C ARG A 46 -1.79 -0.65 -6.31
N ILE A 47 -0.84 -0.62 -5.41
CA ILE A 47 0.10 0.50 -5.34
C ILE A 47 1.51 -0.04 -5.35
N TYR A 48 2.45 0.85 -5.65
CA TYR A 48 3.87 0.54 -5.54
C TYR A 48 4.31 0.79 -4.11
N VAL A 49 5.36 0.08 -3.69
CA VAL A 49 5.84 0.22 -2.31
C VAL A 49 6.29 1.65 -2.01
N TRP A 50 6.79 2.37 -3.03
CA TRP A 50 7.25 3.73 -2.82
C TRP A 50 6.10 4.72 -2.61
N GLN A 51 4.85 4.29 -2.83
CA GLN A 51 3.70 5.15 -2.57
C GLN A 51 3.32 5.16 -1.09
N VAL A 52 3.88 4.27 -0.29
CA VAL A 52 3.65 4.27 1.15
C VAL A 52 4.50 5.36 1.76
N VAL A 53 3.87 6.34 2.41
CA VAL A 53 4.59 7.44 3.02
C VAL A 53 4.76 7.26 4.50
N GLU A 54 3.94 6.42 5.13
CA GLU A 54 4.05 6.19 6.56
C GLU A 54 3.45 4.83 6.89
N LYS A 55 4.11 4.11 7.79
CA LYS A 55 3.58 2.86 8.33
C LYS A 55 2.91 3.18 9.65
N LEU A 56 1.64 2.86 9.78
CA LEU A 56 0.89 3.18 10.97
C LEU A 56 0.96 2.07 12.02
N ARG A 57 1.10 0.82 11.56
CA ARG A 57 1.23 -0.33 12.47
C ARG A 57 2.06 -1.41 11.85
#